data_55f338e2e003d6f299cd25fa9170fee7
#
_entry.id   55f338e2e003d6f299cd25fa9170fee7
#
_cell.length_a   1.000
_cell.length_b   1.000
_cell.length_c   1.000
_cell.angle_alpha   90.00
_cell.angle_beta   90.00
_cell.angle_gamma   90.00
#
_symmetry.space_group_name_H-M   'P 1'
#
loop_
_entity.id
_entity.type
_entity.pdbx_description
1 polymer ?
#
loop_
_entity_poly.entity_id
_entity_poly.type
_entity_poly.pdbx_seq_one_letter_code
_entity_poly.pdbx_strand_id
1 'polypeptide(L)'
;MIKPRMTTEEIDELVNYYWKPINYNFADENFEHRFEEVSSGMMYSLIRDYKPTNVVALGTSFGGSTLIITAALLANEKPYKYLAAEKETDLRKQTEEHVLLKYGVAPTLIGDLTEHKDYPDGIDFLFHDTNHDRETTQWVFENIMPKVKKGALVIFHDWSVQELPDGKWKGKDGMWPETEYMLELQAKGKLGLDKVYFNYELGSGLETGVFLKK
;
A
#
# COMPACT_ATOMS: atom_id res chain seq x y z
N MET A 1 -2.66 17.74 -3.27
CA MET A 1 -1.38 17.54 -2.52
C MET A 1 -1.68 16.78 -1.24
N ILE A 2 -1.08 15.63 -1.08
CA ILE A 2 -1.28 14.76 0.10
C ILE A 2 -0.73 15.45 1.35
N LYS A 3 -1.54 15.49 2.39
CA LYS A 3 -1.22 16.13 3.68
C LYS A 3 -1.68 15.23 4.84
N PRO A 4 -1.14 15.40 6.05
CA PRO A 4 -1.68 14.74 7.22
C PRO A 4 -3.17 15.07 7.42
N ARG A 5 -3.96 14.08 7.84
CA ARG A 5 -5.39 14.21 8.17
C ARG A 5 -6.27 14.73 7.04
N MET A 6 -6.19 14.06 5.88
CA MET A 6 -7.17 14.29 4.80
C MET A 6 -8.57 13.82 5.24
N THR A 7 -9.59 14.54 4.80
CA THR A 7 -10.99 14.15 5.01
C THR A 7 -11.43 13.14 3.93
N THR A 8 -12.58 12.50 4.14
CA THR A 8 -13.19 11.61 3.14
C THR A 8 -13.46 12.36 1.84
N GLU A 9 -14.00 13.59 1.95
CA GLU A 9 -14.28 14.42 0.78
C GLU A 9 -13.02 14.74 -0.03
N GLU A 10 -11.90 15.02 0.64
CA GLU A 10 -10.62 15.26 -0.05
C GLU A 10 -10.08 14.01 -0.76
N ILE A 11 -10.28 12.83 -0.18
CA ILE A 11 -9.96 11.56 -0.84
C ILE A 11 -10.89 11.31 -2.03
N ASP A 12 -12.19 11.53 -1.85
CA ASP A 12 -13.20 11.39 -2.92
C ASP A 12 -12.92 12.34 -4.09
N GLU A 13 -12.48 13.56 -3.83
CA GLU A 13 -12.05 14.49 -4.88
C GLU A 13 -10.88 13.92 -5.70
N LEU A 14 -9.86 13.32 -5.06
CA LEU A 14 -8.75 12.67 -5.76
C LEU A 14 -9.23 11.47 -6.58
N VAL A 15 -10.09 10.62 -6.02
CA VAL A 15 -10.68 9.45 -6.71
C VAL A 15 -11.52 9.91 -7.90
N ASN A 16 -12.35 10.92 -7.73
CA ASN A 16 -13.17 11.49 -8.83
C ASN A 16 -12.30 12.08 -9.94
N TYR A 17 -11.17 12.70 -9.60
CA TYR A 17 -10.29 13.33 -10.57
C TYR A 17 -9.41 12.32 -11.33
N TYR A 18 -8.81 11.36 -10.63
CA TYR A 18 -7.81 10.46 -11.23
C TYR A 18 -8.37 9.09 -11.63
N TRP A 19 -9.23 8.48 -10.80
CA TRP A 19 -9.68 7.11 -10.98
C TRP A 19 -10.92 6.99 -11.87
N LYS A 20 -11.99 7.73 -11.56
CA LYS A 20 -13.24 7.62 -12.32
C LYS A 20 -13.09 7.83 -13.82
N PRO A 21 -12.25 8.79 -14.32
CA PRO A 21 -12.09 8.97 -15.76
C PRO A 21 -11.47 7.80 -16.50
N ILE A 22 -10.68 6.94 -15.84
CA ILE A 22 -10.03 5.81 -16.50
C ILE A 22 -10.98 4.63 -16.70
N ASN A 23 -12.15 4.65 -16.06
CA ASN A 23 -13.19 3.61 -16.16
C ASN A 23 -12.61 2.19 -16.13
N TYR A 24 -11.75 1.92 -15.14
CA TYR A 24 -11.00 0.69 -15.05
C TYR A 24 -11.94 -0.45 -14.68
N ASN A 25 -12.24 -1.32 -15.65
CA ASN A 25 -13.11 -2.46 -15.44
C ASN A 25 -12.29 -3.69 -15.05
N PHE A 26 -12.15 -3.95 -13.74
CA PHE A 26 -11.54 -5.18 -13.24
C PHE A 26 -12.41 -6.42 -13.45
N ALA A 27 -13.68 -6.24 -13.84
CA ALA A 27 -14.64 -7.34 -13.99
C ALA A 27 -14.30 -8.27 -15.17
N ASP A 28 -13.57 -7.79 -16.18
CA ASP A 28 -13.18 -8.58 -17.35
C ASP A 28 -11.92 -9.44 -17.10
N GLU A 29 -11.26 -9.26 -15.99
CA GLU A 29 -10.08 -10.06 -15.64
C GLU A 29 -10.50 -11.11 -14.61
N ASN A 30 -10.30 -12.39 -14.93
CA ASN A 30 -10.58 -13.55 -14.07
C ASN A 30 -9.64 -13.60 -12.84
N PHE A 31 -9.55 -12.51 -12.07
CA PHE A 31 -8.83 -12.47 -10.83
C PHE A 31 -9.72 -13.02 -9.72
N GLU A 32 -9.39 -14.17 -9.16
CA GLU A 32 -10.11 -14.78 -8.04
C GLU A 32 -10.06 -13.93 -6.77
N HIS A 33 -9.05 -13.06 -6.65
CA HIS A 33 -8.90 -12.12 -5.55
C HIS A 33 -8.74 -10.70 -6.09
N ARG A 34 -9.82 -9.95 -6.06
CA ARG A 34 -9.85 -8.55 -6.47
C ARG A 34 -9.30 -7.69 -5.35
N PHE A 35 -8.26 -6.93 -5.66
CA PHE A 35 -7.96 -5.74 -4.87
C PHE A 35 -9.18 -4.82 -5.02
N GLU A 36 -9.82 -4.46 -3.92
CA GLU A 36 -11.14 -3.84 -3.95
C GLU A 36 -11.18 -2.55 -4.74
N GLU A 37 -12.34 -2.28 -5.36
CA GLU A 37 -12.52 -1.10 -6.20
C GLU A 37 -12.22 0.20 -5.44
N VAL A 38 -12.65 0.31 -4.19
CA VAL A 38 -12.43 1.51 -3.36
C VAL A 38 -10.96 1.67 -2.99
N SER A 39 -10.32 0.62 -2.48
CA SER A 39 -8.89 0.63 -2.16
C SER A 39 -8.04 0.84 -3.40
N SER A 40 -8.42 0.26 -4.54
CA SER A 40 -7.79 0.46 -5.84
C SER A 40 -7.87 1.90 -6.30
N GLY A 41 -9.06 2.48 -6.27
CA GLY A 41 -9.30 3.86 -6.68
C GLY A 41 -8.54 4.85 -5.80
N MET A 42 -8.55 4.65 -4.50
CA MET A 42 -7.82 5.48 -3.54
C MET A 42 -6.31 5.36 -3.77
N MET A 43 -5.75 4.14 -3.81
CA MET A 43 -4.32 3.91 -4.01
C MET A 43 -3.83 4.50 -5.33
N TYR A 44 -4.54 4.23 -6.43
CA TYR A 44 -4.24 4.83 -7.74
C TYR A 44 -4.18 6.35 -7.65
N SER A 45 -5.21 6.97 -7.09
CA SER A 45 -5.34 8.43 -7.01
C SER A 45 -4.28 9.08 -6.13
N LEU A 46 -3.94 8.45 -5.01
CA LEU A 46 -2.85 8.90 -4.14
C LEU A 46 -1.49 8.84 -4.85
N ILE A 47 -1.20 7.75 -5.59
CA ILE A 47 0.04 7.62 -6.36
C ILE A 47 0.09 8.67 -7.48
N ARG A 48 -1.05 8.97 -8.13
CA ARG A 48 -1.14 10.01 -9.18
C ARG A 48 -0.90 11.41 -8.63
N ASP A 49 -1.41 11.73 -7.45
CA ASP A 49 -1.17 13.04 -6.82
C ASP A 49 0.24 13.15 -6.24
N TYR A 50 0.71 12.10 -5.58
CA TYR A 50 2.03 12.08 -4.91
C TYR A 50 3.19 11.97 -5.90
N LYS A 51 3.02 11.20 -6.99
CA LYS A 51 4.01 10.98 -8.06
C LYS A 51 5.34 10.39 -7.56
N PRO A 52 5.32 9.25 -6.85
CA PRO A 52 6.53 8.62 -6.34
C PRO A 52 7.43 8.14 -7.48
N THR A 53 8.72 7.99 -7.17
CA THR A 53 9.74 7.53 -8.11
C THR A 53 10.54 6.33 -7.61
N ASN A 54 10.50 6.04 -6.31
CA ASN A 54 11.20 4.92 -5.69
C ASN A 54 10.21 4.12 -4.84
N VAL A 55 9.63 3.09 -5.44
CA VAL A 55 8.44 2.38 -4.98
C VAL A 55 8.82 0.99 -4.48
N VAL A 56 8.30 0.62 -3.33
CA VAL A 56 8.40 -0.75 -2.79
C VAL A 56 7.00 -1.23 -2.40
N ALA A 57 6.63 -2.44 -2.85
CA ALA A 57 5.45 -3.15 -2.41
C ALA A 57 5.85 -4.47 -1.76
N LEU A 58 5.27 -4.78 -0.62
CA LEU A 58 5.51 -6.00 0.16
C LEU A 58 4.21 -6.82 0.20
N GLY A 59 4.23 -7.99 -0.44
CA GLY A 59 3.06 -8.80 -0.74
C GLY A 59 2.39 -8.37 -2.05
N THR A 60 2.38 -9.26 -3.03
CA THR A 60 1.71 -8.99 -4.31
C THR A 60 0.54 -9.93 -4.55
N SER A 61 0.52 -11.08 -3.86
CA SER A 61 -0.48 -12.13 -4.08
C SER A 61 -0.65 -12.40 -5.58
N PHE A 62 -1.87 -12.35 -6.08
CA PHE A 62 -2.22 -12.53 -7.50
C PHE A 62 -1.91 -11.31 -8.39
N GLY A 63 -1.31 -10.26 -7.87
CA GLY A 63 -0.86 -9.09 -8.62
C GLY A 63 -1.84 -7.92 -8.72
N GLY A 64 -2.99 -7.95 -8.05
CA GLY A 64 -4.00 -6.90 -8.13
C GLY A 64 -3.44 -5.52 -7.73
N SER A 65 -2.84 -5.41 -6.54
CA SER A 65 -2.19 -4.17 -6.09
C SER A 65 -1.04 -3.75 -7.02
N THR A 66 -0.27 -4.73 -7.51
CA THR A 66 0.86 -4.48 -8.44
C THR A 66 0.41 -3.88 -9.76
N LEU A 67 -0.73 -4.35 -10.32
CA LEU A 67 -1.33 -3.78 -11.52
C LEU A 67 -1.73 -2.32 -11.32
N ILE A 68 -2.38 -2.00 -10.20
CA ILE A 68 -2.82 -0.64 -9.86
C ILE A 68 -1.63 0.31 -9.69
N ILE A 69 -0.63 -0.11 -8.91
CA ILE A 69 0.59 0.67 -8.70
C ILE A 69 1.28 0.93 -10.05
N THR A 70 1.45 -0.11 -10.88
CA THR A 70 2.07 0.02 -12.21
C THR A 70 1.29 0.99 -13.11
N ALA A 71 -0.04 0.85 -13.17
CA ALA A 71 -0.89 1.76 -13.94
C ALA A 71 -0.71 3.23 -13.54
N ALA A 72 -0.72 3.49 -12.24
CA ALA A 72 -0.57 4.84 -11.71
C ALA A 72 0.84 5.42 -11.99
N LEU A 73 1.89 4.60 -11.86
CA LEU A 73 3.26 5.00 -12.14
C LEU A 73 3.47 5.34 -13.62
N LEU A 74 2.97 4.49 -14.53
CA LEU A 74 3.02 4.75 -15.97
C LEU A 74 2.29 6.04 -16.34
N ALA A 75 1.09 6.23 -15.79
CA ALA A 75 0.32 7.44 -16.04
C ALA A 75 0.95 8.72 -15.47
N ASN A 76 1.91 8.62 -14.55
CA ASN A 76 2.67 9.77 -14.06
C ASN A 76 3.71 10.29 -15.07
N GLU A 77 4.04 9.51 -16.11
CA GLU A 77 5.00 9.88 -17.16
C GLU A 77 6.38 10.31 -16.60
N LYS A 78 6.78 9.74 -15.48
CA LYS A 78 8.06 9.99 -14.81
C LYS A 78 8.88 8.71 -14.71
N PRO A 79 10.21 8.79 -14.80
CA PRO A 79 11.06 7.65 -14.48
C PRO A 79 10.81 7.17 -13.05
N TYR A 80 10.69 5.86 -12.88
CA TYR A 80 10.51 5.24 -11.57
C TYR A 80 11.32 3.95 -11.45
N LYS A 81 11.53 3.54 -10.19
CA LYS A 81 11.99 2.21 -9.81
C LYS A 81 10.88 1.58 -8.99
N TYR A 82 10.51 0.36 -9.32
CA TYR A 82 9.48 -0.37 -8.59
C TYR A 82 9.99 -1.77 -8.26
N LEU A 83 10.11 -2.07 -6.97
CA LEU A 83 10.47 -3.37 -6.42
C LEU A 83 9.25 -3.94 -5.69
N ALA A 84 8.90 -5.18 -5.99
CA ALA A 84 7.78 -5.87 -5.36
C ALA A 84 8.24 -7.23 -4.82
N ALA A 85 7.83 -7.55 -3.58
CA ALA A 85 8.16 -8.79 -2.91
C ALA A 85 6.96 -9.74 -2.89
N GLU A 86 7.20 -11.00 -3.29
CA GLU A 86 6.21 -12.09 -3.17
C GLU A 86 6.95 -13.39 -2.85
N LYS A 87 6.62 -13.98 -1.72
CA LYS A 87 7.25 -15.20 -1.23
C LYS A 87 6.94 -16.40 -2.10
N GLU A 88 5.68 -16.54 -2.49
CA GLU A 88 5.19 -17.68 -3.25
C GLU A 88 5.63 -17.57 -4.71
N THR A 89 6.44 -18.52 -5.17
CA THR A 89 7.07 -18.49 -6.50
C THR A 89 6.05 -18.48 -7.63
N ASP A 90 4.95 -19.22 -7.49
CA ASP A 90 3.92 -19.31 -8.54
C ASP A 90 3.11 -18.01 -8.61
N LEU A 91 2.76 -17.39 -7.47
CA LEU A 91 2.11 -16.09 -7.42
C LEU A 91 3.01 -15.00 -8.00
N ARG A 92 4.31 -15.04 -7.71
CA ARG A 92 5.28 -14.10 -8.25
C ARG A 92 5.35 -14.17 -9.77
N LYS A 93 5.43 -15.38 -10.36
CA LYS A 93 5.42 -15.58 -11.81
C LYS A 93 4.12 -15.08 -12.44
N GLN A 94 2.99 -15.43 -11.83
CA GLN A 94 1.68 -14.98 -12.29
C GLN A 94 1.56 -13.45 -12.27
N THR A 95 2.02 -12.80 -11.20
CA THR A 95 2.06 -11.33 -11.11
C THR A 95 2.90 -10.74 -12.23
N GLU A 96 4.09 -11.29 -12.48
CA GLU A 96 4.98 -10.82 -13.57
C GLU A 96 4.31 -10.94 -14.93
N GLU A 97 3.75 -12.11 -15.24
CA GLU A 97 3.07 -12.38 -16.50
C GLU A 97 1.87 -11.43 -16.72
N HIS A 98 1.03 -11.24 -15.70
CA HIS A 98 -0.13 -10.37 -15.80
C HIS A 98 0.25 -8.90 -16.04
N VAL A 99 1.24 -8.40 -15.30
CA VAL A 99 1.68 -7.01 -15.45
C VAL A 99 2.39 -6.77 -16.78
N LEU A 100 3.24 -7.72 -17.21
CA LEU A 100 3.90 -7.66 -18.52
C LEU A 100 2.88 -7.73 -19.67
N LEU A 101 1.92 -8.63 -19.60
CA LEU A 101 0.89 -8.77 -20.62
C LEU A 101 0.06 -7.49 -20.79
N LYS A 102 -0.27 -6.83 -19.68
CA LYS A 102 -1.13 -5.65 -19.67
C LYS A 102 -0.40 -4.36 -20.02
N TYR A 103 0.81 -4.18 -19.51
CA TYR A 103 1.52 -2.89 -19.58
C TYR A 103 2.85 -2.96 -20.34
N GLY A 104 3.33 -4.13 -20.72
CA GLY A 104 4.63 -4.30 -21.38
C GLY A 104 5.83 -4.04 -20.46
N VAL A 105 5.61 -3.80 -19.18
CA VAL A 105 6.62 -3.59 -18.14
C VAL A 105 6.22 -4.33 -16.88
N ALA A 106 7.18 -4.75 -16.06
CA ALA A 106 6.93 -5.33 -14.75
C ALA A 106 7.81 -4.67 -13.69
N PRO A 107 7.44 -4.73 -12.41
CA PRO A 107 8.35 -4.38 -11.32
C PRO A 107 9.53 -5.35 -11.28
N THR A 108 10.60 -4.98 -10.56
CA THR A 108 11.59 -5.96 -10.13
C THR A 108 10.96 -6.84 -9.05
N LEU A 109 10.68 -8.09 -9.38
CA LEU A 109 10.08 -9.04 -8.44
C LEU A 109 11.16 -9.79 -7.66
N ILE A 110 11.03 -9.80 -6.34
CA ILE A 110 11.91 -10.55 -5.43
C ILE A 110 11.10 -11.60 -4.66
N GLY A 111 11.79 -12.56 -4.07
CA GLY A 111 11.21 -13.62 -3.25
C GLY A 111 10.78 -13.14 -1.86
N ASP A 112 11.10 -13.94 -0.83
CA ASP A 112 10.82 -13.59 0.55
C ASP A 112 11.44 -12.22 0.91
N LEU A 113 10.61 -11.34 1.43
CA LEU A 113 11.03 -9.98 1.75
C LEU A 113 12.15 -9.94 2.79
N THR A 114 12.21 -10.92 3.71
CA THR A 114 13.22 -10.96 4.78
C THR A 114 14.58 -11.48 4.30
N GLU A 115 14.63 -12.20 3.19
CA GLU A 115 15.85 -12.72 2.59
C GLU A 115 16.54 -11.71 1.66
N HIS A 116 15.79 -10.76 1.11
CA HIS A 116 16.33 -9.72 0.25
C HIS A 116 17.04 -8.64 1.07
N LYS A 117 18.29 -8.32 0.72
CA LYS A 117 19.11 -7.36 1.47
C LYS A 117 19.30 -6.02 0.80
N ASP A 118 19.01 -5.96 -0.51
CA ASP A 118 19.34 -4.81 -1.35
C ASP A 118 18.14 -3.86 -1.58
N TYR A 119 17.33 -3.65 -0.53
CA TYR A 119 16.28 -2.65 -0.60
C TYR A 119 16.86 -1.26 -0.84
N PRO A 120 16.28 -0.49 -1.78
CA PRO A 120 16.79 0.84 -2.10
C PRO A 120 16.64 1.79 -0.91
N ASP A 121 17.62 2.67 -0.74
CA ASP A 121 17.46 3.81 0.14
C ASP A 121 16.59 4.87 -0.51
N GLY A 122 15.91 5.65 0.31
CA GLY A 122 15.11 6.76 -0.17
C GLY A 122 13.81 6.34 -0.82
N ILE A 123 13.17 5.28 -0.33
CA ILE A 123 11.82 4.86 -0.71
C ILE A 123 10.86 6.03 -0.49
N ASP A 124 10.11 6.40 -1.52
CA ASP A 124 9.12 7.48 -1.44
C ASP A 124 7.67 6.98 -1.50
N PHE A 125 7.46 5.70 -1.81
CA PHE A 125 6.19 5.01 -1.65
C PHE A 125 6.41 3.59 -1.15
N LEU A 126 5.75 3.23 -0.03
CA LEU A 126 5.73 1.89 0.53
C LEU A 126 4.29 1.38 0.61
N PHE A 127 4.01 0.24 0.00
CA PHE A 127 2.79 -0.53 0.17
C PHE A 127 3.09 -1.81 0.96
N HIS A 128 2.31 -2.10 1.98
CA HIS A 128 2.46 -3.26 2.84
C HIS A 128 1.16 -4.06 2.89
N ASP A 129 1.22 -5.29 2.43
CA ASP A 129 0.11 -6.25 2.37
C ASP A 129 0.68 -7.68 2.41
N THR A 130 1.22 -8.05 3.56
CA THR A 130 1.86 -9.36 3.75
C THR A 130 0.93 -10.31 4.52
N ASN A 131 1.47 -11.33 5.18
CA ASN A 131 0.74 -12.30 5.97
C ASN A 131 0.19 -11.78 7.32
N HIS A 132 0.22 -10.47 7.57
CA HIS A 132 -0.35 -9.77 8.74
C HIS A 132 0.13 -10.29 10.10
N ASP A 133 1.28 -10.95 10.15
CA ASP A 133 1.90 -11.37 11.40
C ASP A 133 2.80 -10.28 11.99
N ARG A 134 2.99 -10.39 13.30
CA ARG A 134 3.80 -9.44 14.06
C ARG A 134 5.27 -9.46 13.67
N GLU A 135 5.83 -10.63 13.38
CA GLU A 135 7.26 -10.82 13.14
C GLU A 135 7.68 -10.16 11.82
N THR A 136 6.90 -10.39 10.77
CA THR A 136 7.11 -9.75 9.46
C THR A 136 7.00 -8.23 9.57
N THR A 137 5.97 -7.73 10.25
CA THR A 137 5.78 -6.29 10.43
C THR A 137 6.90 -5.66 11.26
N GLN A 138 7.33 -6.32 12.32
CA GLN A 138 8.47 -5.87 13.10
C GLN A 138 9.73 -5.80 12.24
N TRP A 139 9.99 -6.83 11.43
CA TRP A 139 11.12 -6.84 10.51
C TRP A 139 11.06 -5.67 9.51
N VAL A 140 9.88 -5.38 8.96
CA VAL A 140 9.67 -4.23 8.06
C VAL A 140 9.99 -2.91 8.76
N PHE A 141 9.54 -2.74 10.01
CA PHE A 141 9.85 -1.53 10.79
C PHE A 141 11.34 -1.38 11.13
N GLU A 142 12.04 -2.48 11.32
CA GLU A 142 13.48 -2.48 11.63
C GLU A 142 14.37 -2.34 10.39
N ASN A 143 13.97 -2.87 9.23
CA ASN A 143 14.84 -2.98 8.06
C ASN A 143 14.40 -2.12 6.85
N ILE A 144 13.09 -1.93 6.62
CA ILE A 144 12.57 -1.17 5.48
C ILE A 144 12.26 0.28 5.88
N MET A 145 11.54 0.47 6.99
CA MET A 145 11.12 1.81 7.42
C MET A 145 12.28 2.81 7.61
N PRO A 146 13.51 2.42 8.03
CA PRO A 146 14.65 3.34 8.05
C PRO A 146 15.08 3.84 6.67
N LYS A 147 14.76 3.08 5.59
CA LYS A 147 15.06 3.43 4.19
C LYS A 147 13.98 4.29 3.54
N VAL A 148 12.82 4.43 4.19
CA VAL A 148 11.69 5.25 3.74
C VAL A 148 11.97 6.72 4.05
N LYS A 149 11.88 7.59 3.03
CA LYS A 149 12.10 9.03 3.17
C LYS A 149 11.09 9.67 4.11
N LYS A 150 11.51 10.72 4.79
CA LYS A 150 10.57 11.64 5.44
C LYS A 150 9.60 12.21 4.40
N GLY A 151 8.31 12.22 4.73
CA GLY A 151 7.23 12.65 3.85
C GLY A 151 6.82 11.61 2.79
N ALA A 152 7.44 10.42 2.78
CA ALA A 152 7.02 9.33 1.91
C ALA A 152 5.59 8.87 2.22
N LEU A 153 4.87 8.47 1.18
CA LEU A 153 3.56 7.86 1.31
C LEU A 153 3.70 6.38 1.71
N VAL A 154 3.04 5.98 2.79
CA VAL A 154 3.02 4.61 3.29
C VAL A 154 1.58 4.13 3.40
N ILE A 155 1.29 2.98 2.80
CA ILE A 155 -0.04 2.38 2.81
C ILE A 155 0.06 0.98 3.41
N PHE A 156 -0.81 0.70 4.39
CA PHE A 156 -1.04 -0.64 4.93
C PHE A 156 -2.42 -1.12 4.51
N HIS A 157 -2.48 -2.29 3.89
CA HIS A 157 -3.74 -2.98 3.60
C HIS A 157 -4.20 -3.77 4.83
N ASP A 158 -5.48 -4.15 4.87
CA ASP A 158 -6.11 -4.84 6.01
C ASP A 158 -5.92 -4.13 7.37
N TRP A 159 -5.97 -2.79 7.32
CA TRP A 159 -5.75 -1.93 8.46
C TRP A 159 -6.96 -1.90 9.42
N SER A 160 -6.98 -2.81 10.39
CA SER A 160 -8.10 -3.00 11.32
C SER A 160 -8.10 -1.99 12.49
N VAL A 161 -7.96 -0.69 12.21
CA VAL A 161 -7.90 0.35 13.24
C VAL A 161 -8.90 1.47 12.97
N GLN A 162 -9.55 1.93 14.02
CA GLN A 162 -10.37 3.15 14.01
C GLN A 162 -9.71 4.28 14.81
N GLU A 163 -9.90 5.50 14.40
CA GLU A 163 -9.56 6.67 15.22
C GLU A 163 -10.72 7.04 16.12
N LEU A 164 -10.43 7.25 17.39
CA LEU A 164 -11.39 7.72 18.38
C LEU A 164 -11.54 9.26 18.32
N PRO A 165 -12.63 9.83 18.87
CA PRO A 165 -12.84 11.28 18.88
C PRO A 165 -11.72 12.09 19.54
N ASP A 166 -10.95 11.47 20.45
CA ASP A 166 -9.82 12.10 21.12
C ASP A 166 -8.50 11.96 20.30
N GLY A 167 -8.57 11.45 19.08
CA GLY A 167 -7.44 11.26 18.18
C GLY A 167 -6.57 10.04 18.48
N LYS A 168 -6.92 9.22 19.48
CA LYS A 168 -6.28 7.94 19.73
C LYS A 168 -6.76 6.89 18.75
N TRP A 169 -5.94 5.88 18.56
CA TRP A 169 -6.28 4.75 17.70
C TRP A 169 -6.67 3.55 18.55
N LYS A 170 -7.67 2.83 18.11
CA LYS A 170 -8.15 1.62 18.72
C LYS A 170 -8.27 0.52 17.67
N GLY A 171 -7.71 -0.64 17.94
CA GLY A 171 -7.92 -1.83 17.12
C GLY A 171 -9.37 -2.31 17.20
N LYS A 172 -9.85 -2.88 16.12
CA LYS A 172 -11.13 -3.57 16.08
C LYS A 172 -11.02 -4.98 16.68
N ASP A 173 -12.15 -5.56 17.06
CA ASP A 173 -12.19 -6.95 17.51
C ASP A 173 -11.75 -7.86 16.35
N GLY A 174 -10.81 -8.79 16.64
CA GLY A 174 -10.23 -9.66 15.63
C GLY A 174 -9.15 -9.02 14.74
N MET A 175 -8.58 -7.88 15.17
CA MET A 175 -7.48 -7.25 14.44
C MET A 175 -6.28 -8.19 14.26
N TRP A 176 -5.52 -7.95 13.20
CA TRP A 176 -4.31 -8.70 12.89
C TRP A 176 -3.18 -8.41 13.88
N PRO A 177 -2.27 -9.36 14.15
CA PRO A 177 -1.10 -9.17 15.02
C PRO A 177 -0.18 -8.01 14.58
N GLU A 178 -0.10 -7.73 13.27
CA GLU A 178 0.61 -6.55 12.74
C GLU A 178 0.01 -5.25 13.27
N THR A 179 -1.32 -5.17 13.28
CA THR A 179 -2.05 -4.00 13.78
C THR A 179 -1.80 -3.78 15.26
N GLU A 180 -1.80 -4.85 16.07
CA GLU A 180 -1.45 -4.77 17.49
C GLU A 180 -0.06 -4.19 17.69
N TYR A 181 0.92 -4.67 16.92
CA TYR A 181 2.30 -4.18 17.01
C TYR A 181 2.40 -2.68 16.65
N MET A 182 1.71 -2.24 15.61
CA MET A 182 1.71 -0.82 15.22
C MET A 182 1.04 0.07 16.27
N LEU A 183 -0.04 -0.38 16.92
CA LEU A 183 -0.66 0.32 18.05
C LEU A 183 0.29 0.43 19.24
N GLU A 184 1.05 -0.62 19.55
CA GLU A 184 2.09 -0.55 20.56
C GLU A 184 3.18 0.48 20.22
N LEU A 185 3.64 0.54 18.96
CA LEU A 185 4.60 1.53 18.50
C LEU A 185 4.03 2.95 18.62
N GLN A 186 2.76 3.14 18.30
CA GLN A 186 2.09 4.42 18.47
C GLN A 186 2.02 4.84 19.93
N ALA A 187 1.59 3.94 20.81
CA ALA A 187 1.50 4.22 22.25
C ALA A 187 2.86 4.58 22.89
N LYS A 188 3.94 4.00 22.35
CA LYS A 188 5.33 4.30 22.74
C LYS A 188 5.92 5.55 22.05
N GLY A 189 5.16 6.22 21.15
CA GLY A 189 5.66 7.35 20.35
C GLY A 189 6.73 6.96 19.32
N LYS A 190 6.80 5.67 18.94
CA LYS A 190 7.84 5.11 18.08
C LYS A 190 7.35 4.75 16.66
N LEU A 191 6.06 4.92 16.37
CA LEU A 191 5.50 4.54 15.06
C LEU A 191 6.16 5.29 13.89
N GLY A 192 6.52 6.56 14.08
CA GLY A 192 7.20 7.37 13.06
C GLY A 192 6.35 7.65 11.81
N LEU A 193 5.04 7.59 11.93
CA LEU A 193 4.07 7.82 10.86
C LEU A 193 3.03 8.86 11.30
N ASP A 194 2.65 9.75 10.40
CA ASP A 194 1.49 10.63 10.53
C ASP A 194 0.33 10.08 9.71
N LYS A 195 -0.83 9.96 10.34
CA LYS A 195 -2.04 9.53 9.64
C LYS A 195 -2.41 10.53 8.54
N VAL A 196 -2.68 10.03 7.35
CA VAL A 196 -3.33 10.75 6.26
C VAL A 196 -4.81 10.42 6.28
N TYR A 197 -5.16 9.14 6.11
CA TYR A 197 -6.53 8.68 6.00
C TYR A 197 -6.66 7.23 6.47
N PHE A 198 -7.80 6.87 7.04
CA PHE A 198 -8.19 5.49 7.28
C PHE A 198 -9.49 5.23 6.52
N ASN A 199 -9.47 4.25 5.64
CA ASN A 199 -10.69 3.77 5.01
C ASN A 199 -11.39 2.79 5.96
N TYR A 200 -12.67 3.05 6.24
CA TYR A 200 -13.49 2.24 7.15
C TYR A 200 -14.71 1.68 6.45
N GLU A 201 -14.61 1.14 5.26
CA GLU A 201 -15.77 0.50 4.68
C GLU A 201 -16.29 -0.62 5.57
N LEU A 202 -17.42 -0.33 6.21
CA LEU A 202 -18.09 -1.23 7.14
C LEU A 202 -18.48 -2.52 6.40
N GLY A 203 -17.85 -3.63 6.77
CA GLY A 203 -18.31 -4.97 6.46
C GLY A 203 -17.54 -5.74 5.40
N SER A 204 -16.56 -5.16 4.72
CA SER A 204 -15.77 -5.89 3.69
C SER A 204 -14.48 -6.53 4.23
N GLY A 205 -14.02 -6.13 5.42
CA GLY A 205 -12.75 -6.63 5.98
C GLY A 205 -11.50 -6.04 5.35
N LEU A 206 -11.63 -5.12 4.41
CA LEU A 206 -10.55 -4.63 3.57
C LEU A 206 -10.31 -3.14 3.85
N GLU A 207 -9.74 -2.87 4.99
CA GLU A 207 -9.47 -1.52 5.48
C GLU A 207 -8.06 -1.09 5.09
N THR A 208 -7.91 0.16 4.74
CA THR A 208 -6.62 0.70 4.32
C THR A 208 -6.21 1.85 5.22
N GLY A 209 -4.99 1.76 5.77
CA GLY A 209 -4.35 2.83 6.50
C GLY A 209 -3.35 3.58 5.62
N VAL A 210 -3.54 4.89 5.47
CA VAL A 210 -2.67 5.78 4.68
C VAL A 210 -1.91 6.72 5.60
N PHE A 211 -0.61 6.82 5.41
CA PHE A 211 0.30 7.57 6.27
C PHE A 211 1.34 8.36 5.49
N LEU A 212 1.91 9.39 6.15
CA LEU A 212 3.16 10.01 5.75
C LEU A 212 4.26 9.66 6.77
N LYS A 213 5.45 9.33 6.28
CA LYS A 213 6.63 9.09 7.12
C LYS A 213 7.11 10.39 7.77
N LYS A 214 7.32 10.38 9.12
CA LYS A 214 7.87 11.51 9.89
C LYS A 214 9.32 11.81 9.62
#